data_aa631902d848cd535badede480ee9196
#
_entry.id   aa631902d848cd535badede480ee9196
#
_cell.length_a   1.000
_cell.length_b   1.000
_cell.length_c   1.000
_cell.angle_alpha   90.00
_cell.angle_beta   90.00
_cell.angle_gamma   90.00
#
_symmetry.space_group_name_H-M   'P 1'
#
loop_
_entity.id
_entity.type
_entity.pdbx_description
1 polymer ?
#
loop_
_entity_poly.entity_id
_entity_poly.type
_entity_poly.pdbx_seq_one_letter_code
_entity_poly.pdbx_strand_id
1 'polypeptide(L)'
;MKVTFPHMGNVYIPIESIIQGMGHEVIVPPMDTKRTLDLGTKFSPETTCLPFKIIVGNLIEGIEKGADCILMAGGTGPCRLGYYGEVQKGILADLGKKIEFITIEPPRGNNPKFWPQMGMLFSKTNPKQFVKGCFLAWEKLNACEELEQLALIVRPRERQLGKTSRLLREVLKEIRQAQSVKLLKQVRKESVEALKELMAASQEKNILRIGLVGEIYTVLEPFVNLDVEERLGHLGVEVYRTISLVDWVKNHIFKQGVGLRIDKALRKSAEGYLRG
;
A
#
# COMPACT_ATOMS: atom_id res chain seq x y z
N MET A 1 -0.25 -10.83 19.44
CA MET A 1 0.87 -10.92 18.49
C MET A 1 1.31 -9.52 18.15
N LYS A 2 2.60 -9.34 17.90
CA LYS A 2 3.20 -8.12 17.35
C LYS A 2 3.37 -8.33 15.86
N VAL A 3 2.42 -7.79 15.10
CA VAL A 3 2.28 -8.09 13.67
C VAL A 3 3.03 -7.05 12.84
N THR A 4 3.88 -7.51 11.92
CA THR A 4 4.48 -6.69 10.86
C THR A 4 3.98 -7.16 9.48
N PHE A 5 4.23 -6.35 8.46
CA PHE A 5 3.78 -6.60 7.09
C PHE A 5 4.71 -5.85 6.12
N PRO A 6 4.69 -6.12 4.80
CA PRO A 6 5.50 -5.39 3.84
C PRO A 6 5.17 -3.89 3.80
N HIS A 7 6.19 -3.04 3.80
CA HIS A 7 6.03 -1.62 3.50
C HIS A 7 5.73 -1.44 2.00
N MET A 8 4.82 -0.52 1.68
CA MET A 8 4.52 -0.11 0.32
C MET A 8 3.90 1.30 0.37
N GLY A 9 4.72 2.32 0.22
CA GLY A 9 4.27 3.72 0.31
C GLY A 9 3.45 3.97 1.58
N ASN A 10 2.32 4.64 1.46
CA ASN A 10 1.45 4.99 2.60
C ASN A 10 0.39 3.93 2.95
N VAL A 11 0.45 2.74 2.34
CA VAL A 11 -0.51 1.64 2.58
C VAL A 11 -0.44 1.11 4.01
N TYR A 12 0.67 1.33 4.70
CA TYR A 12 0.79 0.96 6.11
C TYR A 12 -0.26 1.65 7.01
N ILE A 13 -0.73 2.84 6.65
CA ILE A 13 -1.71 3.62 7.41
C ILE A 13 -3.07 2.90 7.53
N PRO A 14 -3.72 2.46 6.45
CA PRO A 14 -4.93 1.66 6.56
C PRO A 14 -4.70 0.26 7.13
N ILE A 15 -3.59 -0.42 6.79
CA ILE A 15 -3.29 -1.77 7.31
C ILE A 15 -3.14 -1.74 8.84
N GLU A 16 -2.48 -0.74 9.40
CA GLU A 16 -2.36 -0.54 10.85
C GLU A 16 -3.75 -0.53 11.52
N SER A 17 -4.74 0.15 10.94
CA SER A 17 -6.09 0.22 11.50
C SER A 17 -6.83 -1.12 11.46
N ILE A 18 -6.60 -1.95 10.44
CA ILE A 18 -7.17 -3.30 10.33
C ILE A 18 -6.58 -4.20 11.42
N ILE A 19 -5.25 -4.23 11.54
CA ILE A 19 -4.54 -5.10 12.50
C ILE A 19 -4.89 -4.71 13.95
N GLN A 20 -4.96 -3.41 14.25
CA GLN A 20 -5.43 -2.92 15.55
C GLN A 20 -6.90 -3.31 15.81
N GLY A 21 -7.74 -3.25 14.79
CA GLY A 21 -9.13 -3.72 14.84
C GLY A 21 -9.25 -5.21 15.15
N MET A 22 -8.26 -6.02 14.78
CA MET A 22 -8.14 -7.44 15.13
C MET A 22 -7.65 -7.66 16.57
N GLY A 23 -7.24 -6.62 17.29
CA GLY A 23 -6.74 -6.70 18.67
C GLY A 23 -5.25 -7.05 18.76
N HIS A 24 -4.47 -6.77 17.72
CA HIS A 24 -3.03 -7.03 17.70
C HIS A 24 -2.22 -5.73 17.78
N GLU A 25 -1.01 -5.86 18.33
CA GLU A 25 0.00 -4.80 18.30
C GLU A 25 0.61 -4.73 16.89
N VAL A 26 0.83 -3.53 16.39
CA VAL A 26 1.39 -3.32 15.05
C VAL A 26 2.84 -2.87 15.17
N ILE A 27 3.73 -3.63 14.56
CA ILE A 27 5.11 -3.21 14.32
C ILE A 27 5.18 -2.70 12.89
N VAL A 28 4.95 -1.41 12.72
CA VAL A 28 5.04 -0.79 11.39
C VAL A 28 6.48 -0.93 10.88
N PRO A 29 6.67 -1.55 9.70
CA PRO A 29 8.00 -1.68 9.12
C PRO A 29 8.60 -0.28 8.87
N PRO A 30 9.92 -0.14 8.93
CA PRO A 30 10.54 1.12 8.57
C PRO A 30 10.28 1.45 7.09
N MET A 31 10.37 2.73 6.75
CA MET A 31 10.44 3.13 5.35
C MET A 31 11.65 2.46 4.69
N ASP A 32 11.49 2.07 3.45
CA ASP A 32 12.54 1.39 2.70
C ASP A 32 13.77 2.29 2.53
N THR A 33 14.93 1.68 2.68
CA THR A 33 16.24 2.36 2.62
C THR A 33 17.24 1.49 1.86
N LYS A 34 18.44 2.03 1.67
CA LYS A 34 19.55 1.22 1.15
C LYS A 34 19.82 -0.03 2.01
N ARG A 35 19.69 0.07 3.34
CA ARG A 35 19.82 -1.07 4.24
C ARG A 35 18.78 -2.16 3.95
N THR A 36 17.54 -1.74 3.71
CA THR A 36 16.44 -2.64 3.33
C THR A 36 16.80 -3.40 2.05
N LEU A 37 17.28 -2.68 1.03
CA LEU A 37 17.72 -3.27 -0.25
C LEU A 37 18.91 -4.22 -0.06
N ASP A 38 19.92 -3.81 0.70
CA ASP A 38 21.14 -4.61 0.95
C ASP A 38 20.78 -5.93 1.67
N LEU A 39 19.94 -5.88 2.72
CA LEU A 39 19.42 -7.06 3.40
C LEU A 39 18.63 -7.97 2.45
N GLY A 40 17.72 -7.39 1.70
CA GLY A 40 16.89 -8.14 0.76
C GLY A 40 17.72 -8.79 -0.35
N THR A 41 18.68 -8.09 -0.91
CA THR A 41 19.57 -8.62 -1.96
C THR A 41 20.46 -9.73 -1.42
N LYS A 42 20.98 -9.58 -0.19
CA LYS A 42 21.84 -10.58 0.45
C LYS A 42 21.15 -11.93 0.64
N PHE A 43 19.87 -11.93 0.99
CA PHE A 43 19.15 -13.14 1.39
C PHE A 43 18.14 -13.64 0.37
N SER A 44 17.92 -12.90 -0.72
CA SER A 44 17.01 -13.33 -1.79
C SER A 44 17.75 -14.01 -2.93
N PRO A 45 17.13 -14.96 -3.64
CA PRO A 45 17.66 -15.49 -4.89
C PRO A 45 17.90 -14.37 -5.92
N GLU A 46 18.98 -14.49 -6.71
CA GLU A 46 19.36 -13.45 -7.70
C GLU A 46 18.26 -13.19 -8.73
N THR A 47 17.55 -14.24 -9.14
CA THR A 47 16.52 -14.20 -10.19
C THR A 47 15.20 -13.60 -9.75
N THR A 48 15.06 -13.21 -8.46
CA THR A 48 13.83 -12.57 -7.96
C THR A 48 13.77 -11.11 -8.35
N CYS A 49 12.53 -10.60 -8.50
CA CYS A 49 12.28 -9.20 -8.84
C CYS A 49 12.63 -8.26 -7.68
N LEU A 50 12.84 -7.00 -8.00
CA LEU A 50 13.19 -5.96 -7.02
C LEU A 50 12.18 -5.86 -5.86
N PRO A 51 10.85 -5.84 -6.09
CA PRO A 51 9.87 -5.82 -5.00
C PRO A 51 10.05 -6.97 -4.02
N PHE A 52 10.35 -8.18 -4.49
CA PHE A 52 10.60 -9.32 -3.62
C PHE A 52 11.77 -9.06 -2.67
N LYS A 53 12.89 -8.55 -3.21
CA LYS A 53 14.11 -8.26 -2.44
C LYS A 53 13.84 -7.19 -1.38
N ILE A 54 13.19 -6.10 -1.76
CA ILE A 54 12.83 -5.03 -0.82
C ILE A 54 11.95 -5.58 0.30
N ILE A 55 10.92 -6.35 -0.03
CA ILE A 55 10.02 -6.94 0.97
C ILE A 55 10.78 -7.87 1.92
N VAL A 56 11.69 -8.72 1.45
CA VAL A 56 12.51 -9.56 2.33
C VAL A 56 13.31 -8.72 3.32
N GLY A 57 13.99 -7.67 2.84
CA GLY A 57 14.73 -6.76 3.72
C GLY A 57 13.84 -6.08 4.74
N ASN A 58 12.69 -5.60 4.31
CA ASN A 58 11.70 -4.94 5.13
C ASN A 58 11.12 -5.84 6.24
N LEU A 59 10.84 -7.11 5.91
CA LEU A 59 10.40 -8.11 6.89
C LEU A 59 11.49 -8.40 7.94
N ILE A 60 12.75 -8.50 7.52
CA ILE A 60 13.89 -8.68 8.44
C ILE A 60 13.97 -7.49 9.40
N GLU A 61 13.87 -6.28 8.91
CA GLU A 61 13.87 -5.06 9.74
C GLU A 61 12.66 -4.99 10.68
N GLY A 62 11.48 -5.48 10.24
CA GLY A 62 10.31 -5.61 11.11
C GLY A 62 10.52 -6.59 12.25
N ILE A 63 11.18 -7.73 11.99
CA ILE A 63 11.56 -8.72 13.02
C ILE A 63 12.56 -8.13 13.99
N GLU A 64 13.57 -7.40 13.52
CA GLU A 64 14.55 -6.71 14.37
C GLU A 64 13.90 -5.68 15.30
N LYS A 65 12.78 -5.08 14.90
CA LYS A 65 11.95 -4.21 15.73
C LYS A 65 11.04 -4.94 16.71
N GLY A 66 11.11 -6.26 16.76
CA GLY A 66 10.40 -7.07 17.72
C GLY A 66 9.07 -7.64 17.25
N ALA A 67 8.82 -7.72 15.96
CA ALA A 67 7.67 -8.45 15.43
C ALA A 67 7.80 -9.95 15.70
N ASP A 68 6.69 -10.58 16.10
CA ASP A 68 6.56 -12.02 16.33
C ASP A 68 5.66 -12.71 15.29
N CYS A 69 5.01 -11.89 14.44
CA CYS A 69 4.12 -12.37 13.37
C CYS A 69 4.27 -11.50 12.12
N ILE A 70 4.32 -12.15 10.95
CA ILE A 70 4.27 -11.51 9.64
C ILE A 70 2.91 -11.75 9.01
N LEU A 71 2.31 -10.67 8.51
CA LEU A 71 1.10 -10.74 7.70
C LEU A 71 1.45 -10.38 6.24
N MET A 72 1.26 -11.33 5.34
CA MET A 72 1.57 -11.18 3.91
C MET A 72 0.32 -11.43 3.06
N ALA A 73 0.14 -10.62 2.02
CA ALA A 73 -0.84 -10.93 1.00
C ALA A 73 -0.31 -12.04 0.10
N GLY A 74 -1.14 -13.03 -0.19
CA GLY A 74 -0.85 -14.13 -1.09
C GLY A 74 -1.98 -14.33 -2.09
N GLY A 75 -1.94 -15.42 -2.81
CA GLY A 75 -3.05 -15.86 -3.64
C GLY A 75 -2.66 -16.31 -5.04
N THR A 76 -3.64 -16.91 -5.71
CA THR A 76 -3.53 -17.38 -7.08
C THR A 76 -3.79 -16.22 -8.04
N GLY A 77 -2.83 -15.89 -8.89
CA GLY A 77 -2.95 -14.84 -9.89
C GLY A 77 -1.76 -14.82 -10.83
N PRO A 78 -1.77 -13.99 -11.86
CA PRO A 78 -0.66 -13.89 -12.81
C PRO A 78 0.59 -13.26 -12.18
N CYS A 79 0.44 -12.56 -11.06
CA CYS A 79 1.56 -11.94 -10.35
C CYS A 79 2.30 -12.95 -9.47
N ARG A 80 3.64 -12.89 -9.50
CA ARG A 80 4.50 -13.72 -8.63
C ARG A 80 4.31 -13.40 -7.13
N LEU A 81 3.69 -12.28 -6.79
CA LEU A 81 3.37 -11.88 -5.41
C LEU A 81 2.64 -13.00 -4.64
N GLY A 82 1.77 -13.75 -5.30
CA GLY A 82 1.09 -14.89 -4.69
C GLY A 82 2.03 -15.97 -4.12
N TYR A 83 3.22 -16.09 -4.69
CA TYR A 83 4.24 -17.06 -4.27
C TYR A 83 5.27 -16.50 -3.27
N TYR A 84 5.28 -15.19 -3.08
CA TYR A 84 6.28 -14.53 -2.22
C TYR A 84 6.26 -15.08 -0.80
N GLY A 85 5.08 -15.26 -0.22
CA GLY A 85 4.94 -15.70 1.16
C GLY A 85 5.65 -17.03 1.45
N GLU A 86 5.52 -18.02 0.57
CA GLU A 86 6.15 -19.33 0.78
C GLU A 86 7.68 -19.24 0.67
N VAL A 87 8.21 -18.52 -0.32
CA VAL A 87 9.66 -18.34 -0.49
C VAL A 87 10.25 -17.51 0.65
N GLN A 88 9.61 -16.44 1.05
CA GLN A 88 10.04 -15.60 2.16
C GLN A 88 10.05 -16.35 3.48
N LYS A 89 9.04 -17.18 3.73
CA LYS A 89 9.01 -18.07 4.90
C LYS A 89 10.19 -19.02 4.94
N GLY A 90 10.56 -19.61 3.80
CA GLY A 90 11.77 -20.45 3.68
C GLY A 90 13.03 -19.66 4.01
N ILE A 91 13.22 -18.50 3.40
CA ILE A 91 14.39 -17.63 3.64
C ILE A 91 14.51 -17.27 5.13
N LEU A 92 13.41 -16.86 5.78
CA LEU A 92 13.43 -16.50 7.19
C LEU A 92 13.72 -17.70 8.10
N ALA A 93 13.24 -18.90 7.75
CA ALA A 93 13.55 -20.14 8.46
C ALA A 93 15.04 -20.49 8.35
N ASP A 94 15.64 -20.38 7.17
CA ASP A 94 17.07 -20.60 6.94
C ASP A 94 17.94 -19.59 7.72
N LEU A 95 17.42 -18.37 7.94
CA LEU A 95 18.05 -17.37 8.80
C LEU A 95 17.85 -17.62 10.30
N GLY A 96 17.24 -18.75 10.68
CA GLY A 96 16.95 -19.09 12.09
C GLY A 96 15.88 -18.22 12.74
N LYS A 97 15.11 -17.46 11.95
CA LYS A 97 14.04 -16.59 12.47
C LYS A 97 12.79 -17.41 12.73
N LYS A 98 12.54 -17.73 14.00
CA LYS A 98 11.29 -18.38 14.44
C LYS A 98 10.18 -17.33 14.55
N ILE A 99 9.43 -17.14 13.49
CA ILE A 99 8.34 -16.15 13.42
C ILE A 99 7.09 -16.81 12.84
N GLU A 100 5.92 -16.42 13.37
CA GLU A 100 4.66 -16.83 12.76
C GLU A 100 4.47 -16.11 11.42
N PHE A 101 4.16 -16.85 10.37
CA PHE A 101 4.00 -16.31 9.02
C PHE A 101 2.59 -16.63 8.50
N ILE A 102 1.74 -15.63 8.44
CA ILE A 102 0.34 -15.72 8.01
C ILE A 102 0.23 -15.14 6.61
N THR A 103 -0.19 -15.96 5.65
CA THR A 103 -0.48 -15.52 4.30
C THR A 103 -2.00 -15.40 4.13
N ILE A 104 -2.48 -14.18 3.86
CA ILE A 104 -3.89 -13.96 3.54
C ILE A 104 -4.09 -14.24 2.07
N GLU A 105 -4.85 -15.28 1.76
CA GLU A 105 -5.25 -15.65 0.41
C GLU A 105 -6.77 -15.53 0.26
N PRO A 106 -7.27 -15.17 -0.94
CA PRO A 106 -8.69 -15.33 -1.21
C PRO A 106 -9.09 -16.79 -1.01
N PRO A 107 -10.27 -17.10 -0.43
CA PRO A 107 -10.70 -18.48 -0.14
C PRO A 107 -11.04 -19.27 -1.42
N ARG A 108 -10.14 -19.26 -2.39
CA ARG A 108 -10.24 -19.99 -3.65
C ARG A 108 -9.29 -21.19 -3.61
N GLY A 109 -9.83 -22.35 -3.40
CA GLY A 109 -9.09 -23.61 -3.41
C GLY A 109 -9.02 -24.30 -2.04
N ASN A 110 -8.51 -25.53 -2.06
CA ASN A 110 -8.35 -26.39 -0.89
C ASN A 110 -7.04 -26.07 -0.16
N ASN A 111 -6.91 -24.86 0.42
CA ASN A 111 -5.76 -24.57 1.29
C ASN A 111 -6.12 -24.98 2.73
N PRO A 112 -5.62 -26.15 3.22
CA PRO A 112 -6.00 -26.66 4.55
C PRO A 112 -5.47 -25.78 5.68
N LYS A 113 -4.50 -24.90 5.41
CA LYS A 113 -3.90 -23.99 6.41
C LYS A 113 -4.68 -22.68 6.55
N PHE A 114 -5.56 -22.36 5.61
CA PHE A 114 -6.26 -21.08 5.60
C PHE A 114 -7.10 -20.86 6.87
N TRP A 115 -7.99 -21.80 7.17
CA TRP A 115 -8.89 -21.66 8.32
C TRP A 115 -8.17 -21.65 9.67
N PRO A 116 -7.17 -22.51 9.94
CA PRO A 116 -6.35 -22.41 11.15
C PRO A 116 -5.63 -21.07 11.29
N GLN A 117 -5.04 -20.53 10.21
CA GLN A 117 -4.36 -19.23 10.22
C GLN A 117 -5.34 -18.08 10.48
N MET A 118 -6.51 -18.10 9.86
CA MET A 118 -7.58 -17.13 10.14
C MET A 118 -8.07 -17.26 11.59
N GLY A 119 -8.27 -18.48 12.08
CA GLY A 119 -8.62 -18.72 13.48
C GLY A 119 -7.61 -18.10 14.45
N MET A 120 -6.32 -18.22 14.19
CA MET A 120 -5.26 -17.62 14.99
C MET A 120 -5.31 -16.08 14.93
N LEU A 121 -5.45 -15.52 13.73
CA LEU A 121 -5.50 -14.08 13.51
C LEU A 121 -6.73 -13.45 14.20
N PHE A 122 -7.87 -14.15 14.17
CA PHE A 122 -9.12 -13.66 14.73
C PHE A 122 -9.41 -14.13 16.17
N SER A 123 -8.51 -14.90 16.80
CA SER A 123 -8.72 -15.51 18.11
C SER A 123 -9.01 -14.51 19.24
N LYS A 124 -8.47 -13.31 19.15
CA LYS A 124 -8.65 -12.22 20.14
C LYS A 124 -9.51 -11.08 19.62
N THR A 125 -10.14 -11.24 18.47
CA THR A 125 -10.83 -10.18 17.76
C THR A 125 -12.22 -9.94 18.34
N ASN A 126 -12.50 -8.70 18.73
CA ASN A 126 -13.85 -8.24 18.98
C ASN A 126 -14.51 -7.88 17.63
N PRO A 127 -15.61 -8.56 17.21
CA PRO A 127 -16.22 -8.32 15.90
C PRO A 127 -16.60 -6.84 15.65
N LYS A 128 -17.07 -6.14 16.67
CA LYS A 128 -17.43 -4.71 16.56
C LYS A 128 -16.20 -3.84 16.33
N GLN A 129 -15.09 -4.13 17.02
CA GLN A 129 -13.83 -3.41 16.83
C GLN A 129 -13.22 -3.69 15.45
N PHE A 130 -13.30 -4.94 15.00
CA PHE A 130 -12.83 -5.32 13.67
C PHE A 130 -13.57 -4.57 12.56
N VAL A 131 -14.91 -4.59 12.59
CA VAL A 131 -15.73 -3.88 11.60
C VAL A 131 -15.41 -2.37 11.63
N LYS A 132 -15.29 -1.78 12.82
CA LYS A 132 -14.87 -0.37 12.97
C LYS A 132 -13.48 -0.13 12.40
N GLY A 133 -12.53 -1.03 12.65
CA GLY A 133 -11.16 -0.97 12.12
C GLY A 133 -11.13 -1.04 10.59
N CYS A 134 -11.88 -1.97 10.00
CA CYS A 134 -12.00 -2.10 8.54
C CYS A 134 -12.61 -0.84 7.91
N PHE A 135 -13.66 -0.28 8.52
CA PHE A 135 -14.29 0.93 8.02
C PHE A 135 -13.36 2.15 8.13
N LEU A 136 -12.66 2.28 9.25
CA LEU A 136 -11.66 3.33 9.43
C LEU A 136 -10.50 3.18 8.44
N ALA A 137 -10.03 1.95 8.20
CA ALA A 137 -8.98 1.67 7.23
C ALA A 137 -9.40 2.04 5.81
N TRP A 138 -10.64 1.73 5.43
CA TRP A 138 -11.19 2.11 4.13
C TRP A 138 -11.22 3.63 3.94
N GLU A 139 -11.69 4.36 4.93
CA GLU A 139 -11.71 5.83 4.89
C GLU A 139 -10.30 6.42 4.87
N LYS A 140 -9.34 5.84 5.62
CA LYS A 140 -7.93 6.24 5.59
C LYS A 140 -7.30 5.99 4.22
N LEU A 141 -7.56 4.84 3.60
CA LEU A 141 -7.06 4.52 2.26
C LEU A 141 -7.55 5.56 1.23
N ASN A 142 -8.85 5.89 1.27
CA ASN A 142 -9.42 6.90 0.37
C ASN A 142 -8.81 8.29 0.62
N ALA A 143 -8.61 8.68 1.88
CA ALA A 143 -8.04 9.97 2.23
C ALA A 143 -6.56 10.08 1.78
N CYS A 144 -5.75 9.05 2.02
CA CYS A 144 -4.35 9.03 1.59
C CYS A 144 -4.26 9.17 0.07
N GLU A 145 -4.99 8.34 -0.68
CA GLU A 145 -4.93 8.36 -2.14
C GLU A 145 -5.42 9.69 -2.73
N GLU A 146 -6.52 10.25 -2.21
CA GLU A 146 -7.01 11.56 -2.67
C GLU A 146 -5.98 12.66 -2.45
N LEU A 147 -5.34 12.71 -1.28
CA LEU A 147 -4.37 13.75 -0.97
C LEU A 147 -3.06 13.55 -1.74
N GLU A 148 -2.62 12.32 -1.97
CA GLU A 148 -1.50 12.02 -2.86
C GLU A 148 -1.80 12.48 -4.29
N GLN A 149 -2.95 12.14 -4.85
CA GLN A 149 -3.35 12.56 -6.20
C GLN A 149 -3.46 14.09 -6.29
N LEU A 150 -4.01 14.75 -5.27
CA LEU A 150 -4.06 16.20 -5.23
C LEU A 150 -2.65 16.82 -5.18
N ALA A 151 -1.74 16.22 -4.41
CA ALA A 151 -0.36 16.68 -4.34
C ALA A 151 0.38 16.57 -5.69
N LEU A 152 0.07 15.57 -6.54
CA LEU A 152 0.61 15.48 -7.91
C LEU A 152 0.18 16.67 -8.79
N ILE A 153 -1.02 17.19 -8.57
CA ILE A 153 -1.55 18.35 -9.30
C ILE A 153 -1.00 19.66 -8.74
N VAL A 154 -0.90 19.77 -7.41
CA VAL A 154 -0.49 21.01 -6.72
C VAL A 154 1.01 21.27 -6.84
N ARG A 155 1.84 20.23 -6.71
CA ARG A 155 3.30 20.32 -6.63
C ARG A 155 3.93 21.10 -7.81
N PRO A 156 3.55 20.84 -9.09
CA PRO A 156 4.09 21.61 -10.21
C PRO A 156 3.60 23.09 -10.26
N ARG A 157 2.64 23.45 -9.40
CA ARG A 157 2.01 24.80 -9.34
C ARG A 157 2.29 25.51 -8.01
N GLU A 158 3.05 24.91 -7.12
CA GLU A 158 3.30 25.50 -5.82
C GLU A 158 4.14 26.80 -5.91
N ARG A 159 3.80 27.76 -5.07
CA ARG A 159 4.53 29.06 -5.02
C ARG A 159 5.94 28.92 -4.45
N GLN A 160 6.15 27.94 -3.59
CA GLN A 160 7.42 27.70 -2.92
C GLN A 160 7.73 26.20 -2.99
N LEU A 161 8.83 25.88 -3.63
CA LEU A 161 9.28 24.51 -3.87
C LEU A 161 9.33 23.69 -2.58
N GLY A 162 8.73 22.50 -2.62
CA GLY A 162 8.75 21.53 -1.52
C GLY A 162 7.69 21.74 -0.44
N LYS A 163 6.88 22.81 -0.50
CA LYS A 163 5.79 23.01 0.48
C LYS A 163 4.72 21.93 0.38
N THR A 164 4.31 21.56 -0.83
CA THR A 164 3.33 20.50 -1.06
C THR A 164 3.78 19.18 -0.44
N SER A 165 5.03 18.78 -0.70
CA SER A 165 5.58 17.54 -0.16
C SER A 165 5.70 17.56 1.37
N ARG A 166 6.03 18.69 1.96
CA ARG A 166 6.09 18.85 3.42
C ARG A 166 4.71 18.74 4.04
N LEU A 167 3.75 19.50 3.52
CA LEU A 167 2.38 19.46 4.00
C LEU A 167 1.77 18.07 3.86
N LEU A 168 1.97 17.40 2.72
CA LEU A 168 1.48 16.03 2.52
C LEU A 168 2.02 15.08 3.60
N ARG A 169 3.32 15.14 3.93
CA ARG A 169 3.91 14.30 4.98
C ARG A 169 3.32 14.59 6.37
N GLU A 170 3.01 15.83 6.68
CA GLU A 170 2.37 16.22 7.95
C GLU A 170 0.94 15.68 8.03
N VAL A 171 0.16 15.91 6.99
CA VAL A 171 -1.23 15.45 6.91
C VAL A 171 -1.35 13.92 6.96
N LEU A 172 -0.47 13.19 6.30
CA LEU A 172 -0.45 11.73 6.36
C LEU A 172 -0.20 11.20 7.78
N LYS A 173 0.60 11.93 8.58
CA LYS A 173 0.75 11.61 10.03
C LYS A 173 -0.55 11.84 10.81
N GLU A 174 -1.25 12.93 10.53
CA GLU A 174 -2.55 13.21 11.16
C GLU A 174 -3.62 12.17 10.79
N ILE A 175 -3.69 11.78 9.49
CA ILE A 175 -4.56 10.69 9.02
C ILE A 175 -4.24 9.39 9.75
N ARG A 176 -2.95 9.06 9.90
CA ARG A 176 -2.52 7.87 10.63
C ARG A 176 -3.02 7.89 12.07
N GLN A 177 -2.90 9.03 12.76
CA GLN A 177 -3.28 9.21 14.16
C GLN A 177 -4.80 9.26 14.39
N ALA A 178 -5.58 9.56 13.34
CA ALA A 178 -7.03 9.64 13.46
C ALA A 178 -7.66 8.31 13.89
N GLN A 179 -8.37 8.32 15.03
CA GLN A 179 -9.00 7.14 15.65
C GLN A 179 -10.51 7.06 15.37
N SER A 180 -11.06 8.03 14.66
CA SER A 180 -12.47 8.05 14.30
C SER A 180 -12.69 8.61 12.90
N VAL A 181 -13.74 8.11 12.25
CA VAL A 181 -14.12 8.59 10.90
C VAL A 181 -14.51 10.07 10.93
N LYS A 182 -15.10 10.56 12.01
CA LYS A 182 -15.47 11.98 12.14
C LYS A 182 -14.21 12.88 12.09
N LEU A 183 -13.20 12.55 12.91
CA LEU A 183 -11.94 13.29 12.93
C LEU A 183 -11.22 13.18 11.58
N LEU A 184 -11.19 11.98 11.00
CA LEU A 184 -10.56 11.75 9.69
C LEU A 184 -11.20 12.61 8.57
N LYS A 185 -12.53 12.69 8.54
CA LYS A 185 -13.23 13.54 7.55
C LYS A 185 -12.91 15.02 7.72
N GLN A 186 -12.76 15.47 8.96
CA GLN A 186 -12.33 16.84 9.25
C GLN A 186 -10.91 17.10 8.76
N VAL A 187 -9.94 16.26 9.17
CA VAL A 187 -8.55 16.35 8.72
C VAL A 187 -8.46 16.34 7.19
N ARG A 188 -9.14 15.40 6.54
CA ARG A 188 -9.18 15.31 5.08
C ARG A 188 -9.68 16.62 4.43
N LYS A 189 -10.78 17.19 4.92
CA LYS A 189 -11.34 18.43 4.38
C LYS A 189 -10.34 19.59 4.52
N GLU A 190 -9.83 19.83 5.72
CA GLU A 190 -8.87 20.88 6.01
C GLU A 190 -7.60 20.75 5.17
N SER A 191 -7.12 19.50 4.99
CA SER A 191 -5.93 19.20 4.21
C SER A 191 -6.12 19.45 2.71
N VAL A 192 -7.29 19.12 2.16
CA VAL A 192 -7.62 19.42 0.75
C VAL A 192 -7.62 20.91 0.51
N GLU A 193 -8.20 21.70 1.43
CA GLU A 193 -8.21 23.17 1.36
C GLU A 193 -6.78 23.72 1.45
N ALA A 194 -6.01 23.30 2.44
CA ALA A 194 -4.63 23.74 2.64
C ALA A 194 -3.71 23.39 1.44
N LEU A 195 -3.85 22.21 0.84
CA LEU A 195 -3.09 21.85 -0.36
C LEU A 195 -3.47 22.75 -1.54
N LYS A 196 -4.75 23.04 -1.75
CA LYS A 196 -5.20 23.92 -2.84
C LYS A 196 -4.70 25.35 -2.69
N GLU A 197 -4.57 25.85 -1.46
CA GLU A 197 -4.04 27.20 -1.18
C GLU A 197 -2.56 27.35 -1.56
N LEU A 198 -1.79 26.24 -1.66
CA LEU A 198 -0.41 26.28 -2.10
C LEU A 198 -0.25 26.60 -3.58
N MET A 199 -1.30 26.46 -4.40
CA MET A 199 -1.24 26.74 -5.83
C MET A 199 -1.03 28.24 -6.08
N ALA A 200 -0.17 28.57 -7.04
CA ALA A 200 -0.01 29.95 -7.52
C ALA A 200 -1.28 30.42 -8.23
N ALA A 201 -1.61 31.72 -8.08
CA ALA A 201 -2.76 32.31 -8.75
C ALA A 201 -2.62 32.36 -10.28
N SER A 202 -1.36 32.43 -10.79
CA SER A 202 -1.08 32.30 -12.21
C SER A 202 -0.98 30.83 -12.58
N GLN A 203 -2.05 30.30 -13.15
CA GLN A 203 -1.99 29.00 -13.81
C GLN A 203 -1.23 29.17 -15.12
N GLU A 204 -0.02 28.64 -15.20
CA GLU A 204 0.61 28.41 -16.49
C GLU A 204 -0.26 27.47 -17.30
N LYS A 205 -0.77 27.95 -18.44
CA LYS A 205 -1.71 27.20 -19.28
C LYS A 205 -1.10 25.95 -19.94
N ASN A 206 0.21 25.80 -19.90
CA ASN A 206 0.96 24.75 -20.62
C ASN A 206 1.85 23.92 -19.69
N ILE A 207 1.30 23.34 -18.63
CA ILE A 207 2.04 22.38 -17.81
C ILE A 207 2.13 21.05 -18.56
N LEU A 208 3.36 20.53 -18.70
CA LEU A 208 3.62 19.20 -19.23
C LEU A 208 2.97 18.15 -18.31
N ARG A 209 2.20 17.22 -18.91
CA ARG A 209 1.56 16.12 -18.19
C ARG A 209 2.21 14.80 -18.60
N ILE A 210 2.59 13.99 -17.62
CA ILE A 210 3.20 12.68 -17.84
C ILE A 210 2.38 11.62 -17.14
N GLY A 211 2.03 10.55 -17.89
CA GLY A 211 1.42 9.34 -17.32
C GLY A 211 2.50 8.44 -16.70
N LEU A 212 2.35 8.09 -15.42
CA LEU A 212 3.21 7.11 -14.74
C LEU A 212 2.55 5.75 -14.80
N VAL A 213 3.21 4.81 -15.50
CA VAL A 213 2.77 3.42 -15.68
C VAL A 213 3.87 2.48 -15.20
N GLY A 214 3.51 1.41 -14.52
CA GLY A 214 4.48 0.44 -14.02
C GLY A 214 3.84 -0.66 -13.18
N GLU A 215 4.68 -1.46 -12.53
CA GLU A 215 4.27 -2.46 -11.56
C GLU A 215 3.83 -1.76 -10.27
N ILE A 216 2.76 -2.27 -9.62
CA ILE A 216 2.07 -1.59 -8.52
C ILE A 216 2.99 -1.24 -7.36
N TYR A 217 3.84 -2.19 -6.92
CA TYR A 217 4.76 -1.94 -5.80
C TYR A 217 5.78 -0.85 -6.15
N THR A 218 6.38 -0.96 -7.34
CA THR A 218 7.39 0.00 -7.83
C THR A 218 6.81 1.41 -7.97
N VAL A 219 5.58 1.52 -8.46
CA VAL A 219 4.94 2.85 -8.62
C VAL A 219 4.60 3.48 -7.28
N LEU A 220 4.16 2.67 -6.30
CA LEU A 220 3.68 3.17 -5.01
C LEU A 220 4.79 3.35 -3.96
N GLU A 221 5.97 2.74 -4.15
CA GLU A 221 7.06 2.81 -3.19
C GLU A 221 8.10 3.86 -3.61
N PRO A 222 8.18 5.00 -2.91
CA PRO A 222 9.04 6.13 -3.28
C PRO A 222 10.52 5.77 -3.35
N PHE A 223 11.02 4.93 -2.43
CA PHE A 223 12.41 4.49 -2.45
C PHE A 223 12.74 3.70 -3.73
N VAL A 224 11.84 2.82 -4.16
CA VAL A 224 12.03 1.95 -5.33
C VAL A 224 11.95 2.73 -6.64
N ASN A 225 11.06 3.71 -6.71
CA ASN A 225 10.90 4.55 -7.91
C ASN A 225 11.74 5.82 -7.88
N LEU A 226 12.63 5.96 -6.88
CA LEU A 226 13.55 7.10 -6.73
C LEU A 226 12.82 8.45 -6.60
N ASP A 227 11.70 8.48 -5.90
CA ASP A 227 10.85 9.66 -5.69
C ASP A 227 10.40 10.33 -6.99
N VAL A 228 10.18 9.56 -8.06
CA VAL A 228 9.91 10.08 -9.41
C VAL A 228 8.75 11.07 -9.46
N GLU A 229 7.69 10.82 -8.70
CA GLU A 229 6.53 11.71 -8.63
C GLU A 229 6.87 13.07 -8.00
N GLU A 230 7.66 13.06 -6.93
CA GLU A 230 8.10 14.28 -6.26
C GLU A 230 9.09 15.07 -7.13
N ARG A 231 10.04 14.38 -7.73
CA ARG A 231 11.06 14.99 -8.61
C ARG A 231 10.46 15.62 -9.85
N LEU A 232 9.56 14.92 -10.54
CA LEU A 232 8.86 15.47 -11.71
C LEU A 232 8.01 16.68 -11.34
N GLY A 233 7.30 16.61 -10.21
CA GLY A 233 6.52 17.73 -9.71
C GLY A 233 7.36 18.97 -9.42
N HIS A 234 8.56 18.80 -8.84
CA HIS A 234 9.50 19.89 -8.60
C HIS A 234 10.11 20.47 -9.90
N LEU A 235 10.09 19.70 -10.99
CA LEU A 235 10.46 20.19 -12.33
C LEU A 235 9.30 20.87 -13.07
N GLY A 236 8.15 21.08 -12.41
CA GLY A 236 6.97 21.71 -13.01
C GLY A 236 6.12 20.76 -13.86
N VAL A 237 6.28 19.44 -13.70
CA VAL A 237 5.55 18.43 -14.45
C VAL A 237 4.40 17.89 -13.62
N GLU A 238 3.18 17.86 -14.18
CA GLU A 238 2.03 17.19 -13.58
C GLU A 238 2.09 15.70 -13.88
N VAL A 239 2.12 14.89 -12.84
CA VAL A 239 2.16 13.43 -12.96
C VAL A 239 0.74 12.87 -12.83
N TYR A 240 0.35 12.03 -13.78
CA TYR A 240 -0.87 11.24 -13.70
C TYR A 240 -0.54 9.79 -13.40
N ARG A 241 -0.78 9.36 -12.16
CA ARG A 241 -0.61 7.97 -11.72
C ARG A 241 -1.86 7.17 -12.09
N THR A 242 -1.69 6.16 -12.95
CA THR A 242 -2.80 5.30 -13.42
C THR A 242 -3.18 4.22 -12.41
N ILE A 243 -2.30 3.93 -11.46
CA ILE A 243 -2.52 2.89 -10.44
C ILE A 243 -3.21 3.50 -9.23
N SER A 244 -4.38 2.96 -8.89
CA SER A 244 -5.18 3.29 -7.72
C SER A 244 -5.40 2.04 -6.88
N LEU A 245 -4.99 2.10 -5.60
CA LEU A 245 -5.28 1.02 -4.64
C LEU A 245 -6.75 1.00 -4.24
N VAL A 246 -7.38 2.17 -4.16
CA VAL A 246 -8.82 2.28 -3.90
C VAL A 246 -9.61 1.54 -4.97
N ASP A 247 -9.27 1.76 -6.24
CA ASP A 247 -9.95 1.09 -7.35
C ASP A 247 -9.60 -0.40 -7.40
N TRP A 248 -8.37 -0.76 -7.08
CA TRP A 248 -7.96 -2.16 -6.99
C TRP A 248 -8.78 -2.89 -5.90
N VAL A 249 -8.90 -2.32 -4.71
CA VAL A 249 -9.69 -2.89 -3.59
C VAL A 249 -11.17 -2.96 -3.96
N LYS A 250 -11.74 -1.90 -4.55
CA LYS A 250 -13.13 -1.89 -5.04
C LYS A 250 -13.39 -3.02 -6.02
N ASN A 251 -12.49 -3.19 -6.98
CA ASN A 251 -12.67 -4.14 -8.07
C ASN A 251 -12.42 -5.59 -7.62
N HIS A 252 -11.41 -5.84 -6.77
CA HIS A 252 -11.00 -7.21 -6.42
C HIS A 252 -11.66 -7.72 -5.13
N ILE A 253 -11.91 -6.85 -4.15
CA ILE A 253 -12.51 -7.27 -2.88
C ILE A 253 -14.03 -7.12 -2.93
N PHE A 254 -14.54 -5.93 -3.26
CA PHE A 254 -15.99 -5.71 -3.22
C PHE A 254 -16.73 -6.34 -4.41
N LYS A 255 -16.32 -6.10 -5.65
CA LYS A 255 -17.05 -6.64 -6.82
C LYS A 255 -16.89 -8.15 -6.97
N GLN A 256 -15.71 -8.71 -6.69
CA GLN A 256 -15.51 -10.16 -6.74
C GLN A 256 -16.17 -10.88 -5.55
N GLY A 257 -16.18 -10.26 -4.35
CA GLY A 257 -16.86 -10.78 -3.18
C GLY A 257 -18.38 -10.88 -3.36
N VAL A 258 -18.97 -10.02 -4.20
CA VAL A 258 -20.42 -10.03 -4.54
C VAL A 258 -20.72 -10.91 -5.78
N GLY A 259 -19.71 -11.61 -6.34
CA GLY A 259 -19.88 -12.49 -7.50
C GLY A 259 -20.04 -11.79 -8.86
N LEU A 260 -19.80 -10.48 -8.89
CA LEU A 260 -19.78 -9.72 -10.14
C LEU A 260 -18.47 -9.99 -10.88
N ARG A 261 -18.54 -10.84 -11.93
CA ARG A 261 -17.39 -11.18 -12.77
C ARG A 261 -16.93 -9.98 -13.60
N ILE A 262 -15.84 -9.36 -13.19
CA ILE A 262 -15.16 -8.28 -13.94
C ILE A 262 -14.60 -8.81 -15.27
N ASP A 263 -14.27 -10.10 -15.36
CA ASP A 263 -13.80 -10.79 -16.57
C ASP A 263 -14.63 -10.52 -17.84
N LYS A 264 -15.96 -10.37 -17.71
CA LYS A 264 -16.79 -10.10 -18.88
C LYS A 264 -16.61 -8.70 -19.48
N ALA A 265 -16.42 -7.68 -18.63
CA ALA A 265 -16.26 -6.30 -19.11
C ALA A 265 -14.86 -6.08 -19.72
N LEU A 266 -13.82 -6.64 -19.09
CA LEU A 266 -12.44 -6.59 -19.61
C LEU A 266 -12.29 -7.40 -20.89
N ARG A 267 -12.86 -8.60 -20.97
CA ARG A 267 -12.88 -9.40 -22.20
C ARG A 267 -13.61 -8.67 -23.33
N LYS A 268 -14.75 -8.08 -23.05
CA LYS A 268 -15.52 -7.32 -24.06
C LYS A 268 -14.76 -6.08 -24.56
N SER A 269 -14.00 -5.40 -23.68
CA SER A 269 -13.12 -4.31 -24.08
C SER A 269 -11.90 -4.81 -24.88
N ALA A 270 -11.31 -5.95 -24.48
CA ALA A 270 -10.15 -6.53 -25.15
C ALA A 270 -10.52 -7.15 -26.51
N GLU A 271 -11.73 -7.72 -26.67
CA GLU A 271 -12.20 -8.29 -27.95
C GLU A 271 -12.22 -7.28 -29.08
N GLY A 272 -12.43 -5.99 -28.79
CA GLY A 272 -12.35 -4.91 -29.79
C GLY A 272 -10.92 -4.67 -30.33
N TYR A 273 -9.89 -4.99 -29.52
CA TYR A 273 -8.48 -4.80 -29.88
C TYR A 273 -7.83 -6.07 -30.46
N LEU A 274 -8.41 -7.23 -30.23
CA LEU A 274 -7.86 -8.52 -30.67
C LEU A 274 -8.39 -8.98 -32.04
N ARG A 275 -9.30 -8.23 -32.65
CA ARG A 275 -9.89 -8.52 -33.95
C ARG A 275 -9.40 -7.61 -35.10
N GLY A 276 -8.29 -6.89 -34.86
CA GLY A 276 -7.62 -6.06 -35.87
C GLY A 276 -6.48 -6.78 -36.57
#